data_f969d5f76a788f6388f602d3d73bd9aa
#
_entry.id   f969d5f76a788f6388f602d3d73bd9aa
#
_cell.length_a   1.000
_cell.length_b   1.000
_cell.length_c   1.000
_cell.angle_alpha   90.00
_cell.angle_beta   90.00
_cell.angle_gamma   90.00
#
_symmetry.space_group_name_H-M   'P 1'
#
loop_
_entity.id
_entity.type
_entity.pdbx_description
1 polymer ?
#
loop_
_entity_poly.entity_id
_entity_poly.type
_entity_poly.pdbx_seq_one_letter_code
_entity_poly.pdbx_strand_id
1 'polypeptide(L)'
;MREDDARAAAADFERALGAKDFTGACARLAPQTREEVEDSEGKGCADAVPGLSLPVVGGPVRVTVYGRQAQVAGPGDTLFLSLFDHGWKVVAAGCEPRPGQPYQCTVKGG
;
A
#
# COMPACT_ATOMS: atom_id res chain seq x y z
N MET A 1 -13.25 6.54 13.02
CA MET A 1 -13.99 6.54 11.74
C MET A 1 -13.16 5.79 10.71
N ARG A 2 -13.83 5.03 9.86
CA ARG A 2 -13.13 4.17 8.88
C ARG A 2 -12.21 4.94 7.95
N GLU A 3 -12.68 6.10 7.48
CA GLU A 3 -11.90 6.93 6.58
C GLU A 3 -10.62 7.42 7.24
N ASP A 4 -10.71 7.89 8.48
CA ASP A 4 -9.55 8.39 9.22
C ASP A 4 -8.57 7.26 9.51
N ASP A 5 -9.09 6.07 9.83
CA ASP A 5 -8.26 4.90 10.12
C ASP A 5 -7.51 4.42 8.88
N ALA A 6 -8.19 4.40 7.72
CA ALA A 6 -7.55 4.04 6.46
C ALA A 6 -6.47 5.06 6.08
N ARG A 7 -6.76 6.35 6.29
CA ARG A 7 -5.79 7.42 6.03
C ARG A 7 -4.56 7.26 6.91
N ALA A 8 -4.76 6.95 8.19
CA ALA A 8 -3.66 6.76 9.15
C ALA A 8 -2.80 5.55 8.76
N ALA A 9 -3.42 4.45 8.36
CA ALA A 9 -2.69 3.25 7.94
C ALA A 9 -1.83 3.53 6.70
N ALA A 10 -2.39 4.25 5.72
CA ALA A 10 -1.65 4.65 4.53
C ALA A 10 -0.48 5.57 4.89
N ALA A 11 -0.70 6.52 5.80
CA ALA A 11 0.35 7.45 6.24
C ALA A 11 1.48 6.71 6.96
N ASP A 12 1.16 5.71 7.78
CA ASP A 12 2.15 4.90 8.48
C ASP A 12 3.02 4.12 7.49
N PHE A 13 2.40 3.53 6.47
CA PHE A 13 3.13 2.82 5.42
C PHE A 13 4.08 3.77 4.68
N GLU A 14 3.57 4.92 4.26
CA GLU A 14 4.36 5.91 3.52
C GLU A 14 5.51 6.46 4.36
N ARG A 15 5.26 6.68 5.64
CA ARG A 15 6.29 7.17 6.57
C ARG A 15 7.42 6.16 6.73
N ALA A 16 7.05 4.87 6.86
CA ALA A 16 8.03 3.80 6.96
C ALA A 16 8.89 3.71 5.69
N LEU A 17 8.26 3.81 4.52
CA LEU A 17 8.99 3.82 3.24
C LEU A 17 9.97 5.00 3.18
N GLY A 18 9.51 6.19 3.54
CA GLY A 18 10.33 7.41 3.49
C GLY A 18 11.50 7.36 4.47
N ALA A 19 11.33 6.70 5.60
CA ALA A 19 12.37 6.51 6.61
C ALA A 19 13.28 5.32 6.30
N LYS A 20 13.01 4.59 5.22
CA LYS A 20 13.71 3.35 4.88
C LYS A 20 13.58 2.29 5.96
N ASP A 21 12.47 2.34 6.70
CA ASP A 21 12.09 1.31 7.67
C ASP A 21 11.29 0.24 6.94
N PHE A 22 11.97 -0.61 6.21
CA PHE A 22 11.32 -1.59 5.36
C PHE A 22 10.64 -2.71 6.14
N THR A 23 11.15 -3.03 7.32
CA THR A 23 10.46 -3.95 8.22
C THR A 23 9.12 -3.37 8.65
N GLY A 24 9.10 -2.08 9.01
CA GLY A 24 7.87 -1.38 9.36
C GLY A 24 6.89 -1.30 8.20
N ALA A 25 7.40 -1.00 7.00
CA ALA A 25 6.56 -0.96 5.80
C ALA A 25 5.92 -2.33 5.52
N CYS A 26 6.71 -3.39 5.61
CA CYS A 26 6.22 -4.75 5.41
C CYS A 26 5.15 -5.16 6.42
N ALA A 27 5.27 -4.66 7.66
CA ALA A 27 4.27 -4.91 8.69
C ALA A 27 2.92 -4.26 8.36
N ARG A 28 2.91 -3.26 7.49
CA ARG A 28 1.68 -2.57 7.06
C ARG A 28 1.07 -3.19 5.80
N LEU A 29 1.76 -4.10 5.14
CA LEU A 29 1.20 -4.81 3.99
C LEU A 29 0.24 -5.89 4.45
N ALA A 30 -0.82 -6.12 3.67
CA ALA A 30 -1.70 -7.26 3.88
C ALA A 30 -0.89 -8.55 3.73
N PRO A 31 -1.25 -9.62 4.47
CA PRO A 31 -0.46 -10.86 4.44
C PRO A 31 -0.24 -11.41 3.03
N GLN A 32 -1.27 -11.42 2.21
CA GLN A 32 -1.19 -11.96 0.85
C GLN A 32 -0.32 -11.08 -0.04
N THR A 33 -0.39 -9.76 0.14
CA THR A 33 0.43 -8.81 -0.60
C THR A 33 1.91 -9.00 -0.25
N ARG A 34 2.19 -9.19 1.03
CA ARG A 34 3.56 -9.43 1.50
C ARG A 34 4.11 -10.72 0.88
N GLU A 35 3.31 -11.77 0.86
CA GLU A 35 3.66 -13.05 0.25
C GLU A 35 3.99 -12.90 -1.23
N GLU A 36 3.17 -12.15 -1.96
CA GLU A 36 3.38 -11.89 -3.39
C GLU A 36 4.70 -11.15 -3.63
N VAL A 37 5.03 -10.19 -2.80
CA VAL A 37 6.31 -9.47 -2.88
C VAL A 37 7.47 -10.44 -2.68
N GLU A 38 7.38 -11.28 -1.67
CA GLU A 38 8.43 -12.24 -1.35
C GLU A 38 8.61 -13.26 -2.46
N ASP A 39 7.51 -13.76 -3.00
CA ASP A 39 7.55 -14.75 -4.08
C ASP A 39 8.12 -14.16 -5.36
N SER A 40 7.68 -12.96 -5.71
CA SER A 40 8.09 -12.34 -6.98
C SER A 40 9.57 -11.91 -6.95
N GLU A 41 10.08 -11.50 -5.78
CA GLU A 41 11.46 -11.03 -5.66
C GLU A 41 12.42 -12.11 -5.19
N GLY A 42 11.92 -13.23 -4.70
CA GLY A 42 12.75 -14.32 -4.18
C GLY A 42 13.53 -13.95 -2.93
N LYS A 43 12.99 -13.06 -2.12
CA LYS A 43 13.63 -12.53 -0.90
C LYS A 43 12.58 -12.26 0.17
N GLY A 44 13.02 -12.12 1.42
CA GLY A 44 12.16 -11.62 2.48
C GLY A 44 11.68 -10.19 2.14
N CYS A 45 10.52 -9.83 2.66
CA CYS A 45 9.86 -8.56 2.31
C CYS A 45 10.76 -7.33 2.53
N ALA A 46 11.40 -7.23 3.69
CA ALA A 46 12.23 -6.07 4.01
C ALA A 46 13.43 -5.92 3.06
N ASP A 47 13.92 -7.03 2.52
CA ASP A 47 15.02 -7.00 1.53
C ASP A 47 14.50 -6.76 0.12
N ALA A 48 13.26 -7.14 -0.15
CA ALA A 48 12.64 -7.02 -1.47
C ALA A 48 12.15 -5.60 -1.77
N VAL A 49 11.52 -4.96 -0.79
CA VAL A 49 10.85 -3.67 -0.96
C VAL A 49 11.77 -2.57 -1.52
N PRO A 50 13.03 -2.42 -1.06
CA PRO A 50 13.90 -1.37 -1.60
C PRO A 50 14.07 -1.43 -3.12
N GLY A 51 14.09 -2.64 -3.69
CA GLY A 51 14.26 -2.83 -5.13
C GLY A 51 13.04 -2.50 -5.96
N LEU A 52 11.88 -2.32 -5.33
CA LEU A 52 10.64 -2.03 -6.05
C LEU A 52 10.48 -0.56 -6.42
N SER A 53 11.28 0.32 -5.83
CA SER A 53 11.24 1.77 -6.11
C SER A 53 9.82 2.32 -6.00
N LEU A 54 9.14 2.00 -4.90
CA LEU A 54 7.77 2.46 -4.70
C LEU A 54 7.72 3.99 -4.57
N PRO A 55 6.81 4.65 -5.29
CA PRO A 55 6.67 6.09 -5.18
C PRO A 55 6.04 6.47 -3.84
N VAL A 56 6.20 7.73 -3.44
CA VAL A 56 5.51 8.26 -2.28
C VAL A 56 4.22 8.93 -2.75
N VAL A 57 3.17 8.84 -1.91
CA VAL A 57 1.90 9.49 -2.20
C VAL A 57 2.07 11.00 -2.30
N GLY A 58 2.80 11.60 -1.37
CA GLY A 58 3.06 13.04 -1.34
C GLY A 58 1.80 13.88 -1.19
N GLY A 59 1.90 15.02 -0.51
CA GLY A 59 0.81 15.99 -0.43
C GLY A 59 -0.51 15.47 0.11
N PRO A 60 -1.59 16.23 -0.06
CA PRO A 60 -2.91 15.84 0.44
C PRO A 60 -3.47 14.66 -0.32
N VAL A 61 -4.19 13.78 0.40
CA VAL A 61 -4.77 12.58 -0.17
C VAL A 61 -6.29 12.65 -0.12
N ARG A 62 -6.93 11.94 -1.04
CA ARG A 62 -8.38 11.72 -1.04
C ARG A 62 -8.63 10.25 -0.68
N VAL A 63 -9.44 10.02 0.34
CA VAL A 63 -9.77 8.68 0.81
C VAL A 63 -11.20 8.35 0.42
N THR A 64 -11.38 7.20 -0.20
CA THR A 64 -12.71 6.68 -0.53
C THR A 64 -12.82 5.30 0.11
N VAL A 65 -13.87 5.08 0.91
CA VAL A 65 -14.10 3.81 1.59
C VAL A 65 -15.39 3.18 1.10
N TYR A 66 -15.32 1.90 0.74
CA TYR A 66 -16.51 1.10 0.45
C TYR A 66 -16.41 -0.22 1.20
N GLY A 67 -17.27 -0.37 2.22
CA GLY A 67 -17.25 -1.56 3.06
C GLY A 67 -15.90 -1.72 3.76
N ARG A 68 -15.23 -2.82 3.48
CA ARG A 68 -13.92 -3.14 4.08
C ARG A 68 -12.76 -2.84 3.13
N GLN A 69 -12.99 -1.98 2.14
CA GLN A 69 -11.98 -1.59 1.16
C GLN A 69 -11.81 -0.07 1.19
N ALA A 70 -10.62 0.40 0.90
CA ALA A 70 -10.35 1.83 0.79
C ALA A 70 -9.36 2.12 -0.31
N GLN A 71 -9.52 3.29 -0.92
CA GLN A 71 -8.58 3.85 -1.89
C GLN A 71 -8.06 5.15 -1.32
N VAL A 72 -6.74 5.29 -1.28
CA VAL A 72 -6.08 6.50 -0.81
C VAL A 72 -5.28 7.06 -1.97
N ALA A 73 -5.77 8.14 -2.58
CA ALA A 73 -5.18 8.72 -3.77
C ALA A 73 -4.51 10.06 -3.45
N GLY A 74 -3.24 10.17 -3.79
CA GLY A 74 -2.47 11.40 -3.68
C GLY A 74 -1.82 11.77 -5.01
N PRO A 75 -1.08 12.87 -5.06
CA PRO A 75 -0.48 13.32 -6.32
C PRO A 75 0.61 12.38 -6.87
N GLY A 76 1.29 11.66 -5.99
CA GLY A 76 2.41 10.79 -6.42
C GLY A 76 2.08 9.32 -6.51
N ASP A 77 1.00 8.87 -5.88
CA ASP A 77 0.64 7.45 -5.86
C ASP A 77 -0.79 7.24 -5.40
N THR A 78 -1.30 6.05 -5.66
CA THR A 78 -2.58 5.59 -5.14
C THR A 78 -2.35 4.26 -4.43
N LEU A 79 -2.89 4.14 -3.22
CA LEU A 79 -2.83 2.92 -2.42
C LEU A 79 -4.22 2.32 -2.30
N PHE A 80 -4.29 1.00 -2.27
CA PHE A 80 -5.53 0.30 -1.95
C PHE A 80 -5.32 -0.46 -0.64
N LEU A 81 -6.32 -0.38 0.23
CA LEU A 81 -6.26 -1.00 1.56
C LEU A 81 -7.50 -1.86 1.79
N SER A 82 -7.36 -2.85 2.67
CA SER A 82 -8.49 -3.65 3.15
C SER A 82 -8.48 -3.64 4.67
N LEU A 83 -9.66 -3.78 5.24
CA LEU A 83 -9.84 -3.82 6.69
C LEU A 83 -9.83 -5.28 7.16
N PHE A 84 -8.82 -5.61 7.93
CA PHE A 84 -8.66 -6.92 8.57
C PHE A 84 -9.03 -6.82 10.05
N ASP A 85 -9.00 -7.93 10.76
CA ASP A 85 -9.35 -7.95 12.19
C ASP A 85 -8.46 -7.05 13.03
N HIS A 86 -7.21 -6.86 12.61
CA HIS A 86 -6.24 -6.04 13.34
C HIS A 86 -6.05 -4.66 12.71
N GLY A 87 -6.96 -4.24 11.83
CA GLY A 87 -6.93 -2.91 11.24
C GLY A 87 -6.70 -2.91 9.74
N TRP A 88 -6.53 -1.72 9.20
CA TRP A 88 -6.32 -1.54 7.77
C TRP A 88 -4.90 -1.94 7.38
N LYS A 89 -4.79 -2.66 6.25
CA LYS A 89 -3.50 -3.05 5.68
C LYS A 89 -3.47 -2.70 4.20
N VAL A 90 -2.28 -2.41 3.69
CA VAL A 90 -2.09 -2.06 2.28
C VAL A 90 -2.12 -3.34 1.44
N VAL A 91 -3.03 -3.40 0.48
CA VAL A 91 -3.14 -4.55 -0.44
C VAL A 91 -2.50 -4.25 -1.79
N ALA A 92 -2.38 -2.97 -2.18
CA ALA A 92 -1.71 -2.60 -3.42
C ALA A 92 -1.09 -1.23 -3.29
N ALA A 93 0.06 -1.03 -3.91
CA ALA A 93 0.82 0.22 -3.89
C ALA A 93 1.54 0.41 -5.23
N GLY A 94 1.94 1.66 -5.50
CA GLY A 94 2.54 1.99 -6.79
C GLY A 94 1.53 1.83 -7.91
N CYS A 95 0.31 2.31 -7.68
CA CYS A 95 -0.82 2.06 -8.57
C CYS A 95 -1.03 3.23 -9.53
N GLU A 96 -1.02 2.94 -10.84
CA GLU A 96 -1.23 3.93 -11.87
C GLU A 96 -2.60 3.71 -12.52
N PRO A 97 -3.41 4.77 -12.68
CA PRO A 97 -4.66 4.66 -13.41
C PRO A 97 -4.39 4.48 -14.90
N ARG A 98 -5.20 3.64 -15.54
CA ARG A 98 -5.12 3.42 -16.99
C ARG A 98 -6.48 3.67 -17.61
N PRO A 99 -6.59 4.49 -18.67
CA PRO A 99 -7.87 4.79 -19.28
C PRO A 99 -8.61 3.51 -19.72
N GLY A 100 -9.83 3.34 -19.23
CA GLY A 100 -10.67 2.20 -19.58
C GLY A 100 -10.21 0.87 -19.03
N GLN A 101 -9.24 0.85 -18.09
CA GLN A 101 -8.69 -0.37 -17.52
C GLN A 101 -8.53 -0.24 -16.01
N PRO A 102 -8.43 -1.36 -15.27
CA PRO A 102 -8.11 -1.31 -13.85
C PRO A 102 -6.75 -0.68 -13.60
N TYR A 103 -6.53 -0.18 -12.39
CA TYR A 103 -5.22 0.30 -11.97
C TYR A 103 -4.18 -0.78 -12.16
N GLN A 104 -2.98 -0.37 -12.57
CA GLN A 104 -1.83 -1.25 -12.62
C GLN A 104 -0.91 -0.90 -11.47
N CYS A 105 -0.64 -1.88 -10.60
CA CYS A 105 0.11 -1.66 -9.36
C CYS A 105 1.44 -2.38 -9.37
N THR A 106 2.47 -1.74 -8.81
CA THR A 106 3.79 -2.35 -8.64
C THR A 106 3.71 -3.51 -7.65
N VAL A 107 2.96 -3.30 -6.56
CA VAL A 107 2.72 -4.31 -5.53
C VAL A 107 1.23 -4.53 -5.45
N LYS A 108 0.80 -5.79 -5.47
CA LYS A 108 -0.60 -6.10 -5.21
C LYS A 108 -0.74 -7.54 -4.75
N GLY A 109 -1.73 -7.81 -3.92
CA GLY A 109 -2.01 -9.13 -3.40
C GLY A 109 -3.46 -9.53 -3.63
N GLY A 110 -3.64 -10.80 -3.74
CA GLY A 110 -4.96 -11.39 -3.89
C GLY A 110 -5.53 -11.26 -5.24
#